data_b47354701cf8c6bba3de12424d2db846
#
_entry.id   b47354701cf8c6bba3de12424d2db846
#
_cell.length_a   1.000
_cell.length_b   1.000
_cell.length_c   1.000
_cell.angle_alpha   90.00
_cell.angle_beta   90.00
_cell.angle_gamma   90.00
#
_symmetry.space_group_name_H-M   'P 1'
#
loop_
_entity.id
_entity.type
_entity.pdbx_description
1 polymer ?
#
loop_
_entity_poly.entity_id
_entity_poly.type
_entity_poly.pdbx_seq_one_letter_code
_entity_poly.pdbx_strand_id
1 'polypeptide(L)'
;MTGLHEVVFNIELALGIDIITAVVLGMLLFLINVPNTEYSRKLAKTKNTIAVCFSVCALLFFTCLKYSGMENYDVFASMMMFVITSMSSVVLSFSLINLIDESFIEGDKFFLNVGLVAALSVVFVRSFWMEIGWVRTLIHAVYVTVFIGQCLTHIIAFRKRYKEGVHKLEQYYDEEEDKKLKWIHFCYIIMMLTQMFILVYRLFPTGFMKVYNVWYSLFMLYFAANFISFLGSHKLTLDAFAYKTMTGINLDFKKKRKGQPAPAQEKPKAESAIDFRKLEKALEEWVEQKKFSEYDKSREEVARELGTTREHLHLYFTTKKGIDFKTWRTELRINEAKRLLLENKELSTNVIGEIAGFSDRSNFYRQFVKLVGCSPKKWRDSGGKI
;
A
#
# COMPACT_ATOMS: atom_id res chain seq x y z
N MET A 1 -5.33 -38.31 -25.82
CA MET A 1 -5.64 -37.38 -24.69
C MET A 1 -4.65 -37.43 -23.54
N THR A 2 -3.77 -38.44 -23.46
CA THR A 2 -2.74 -38.59 -22.45
C THR A 2 -1.57 -37.56 -22.57
N GLY A 3 -1.21 -37.17 -23.78
CA GLY A 3 -0.04 -36.26 -23.98
C GLY A 3 -0.23 -34.81 -23.53
N LEU A 4 -1.48 -34.27 -23.56
CA LEU A 4 -1.74 -32.90 -23.09
C LEU A 4 -1.74 -32.80 -21.54
N HIS A 5 -2.12 -33.88 -20.86
CA HIS A 5 -2.09 -33.94 -19.38
C HIS A 5 -0.67 -34.01 -18.82
N GLU A 6 0.28 -34.65 -19.53
CA GLU A 6 1.69 -34.68 -19.13
C GLU A 6 2.39 -33.34 -19.35
N VAL A 7 2.10 -32.62 -20.42
CA VAL A 7 2.72 -31.32 -20.73
C VAL A 7 2.26 -30.21 -19.74
N VAL A 8 1.00 -30.24 -19.33
CA VAL A 8 0.45 -29.20 -18.42
C VAL A 8 1.00 -29.31 -16.99
N PHE A 9 1.56 -30.46 -16.61
CA PHE A 9 2.05 -30.72 -15.25
C PHE A 9 3.55 -31.04 -15.15
N ASN A 10 4.35 -30.62 -16.14
CA ASN A 10 5.81 -30.75 -16.04
C ASN A 10 6.37 -29.66 -15.11
N ILE A 11 7.16 -30.08 -14.10
CA ILE A 11 7.78 -29.17 -13.11
C ILE A 11 8.76 -28.20 -13.76
N GLU A 12 9.45 -28.63 -14.81
CA GLU A 12 10.40 -27.78 -15.56
C GLU A 12 9.68 -26.65 -16.30
N LEU A 13 8.50 -26.95 -16.87
CA LEU A 13 7.65 -25.94 -17.50
C LEU A 13 7.13 -24.93 -16.46
N ALA A 14 6.70 -25.40 -15.28
CA ALA A 14 6.25 -24.53 -14.21
C ALA A 14 7.37 -23.59 -13.73
N LEU A 15 8.58 -24.12 -13.53
CA LEU A 15 9.76 -23.30 -13.18
C LEU A 15 10.14 -22.33 -14.30
N GLY A 16 10.01 -22.73 -15.56
CA GLY A 16 10.22 -21.84 -16.70
C GLY A 16 9.25 -20.65 -16.69
N ILE A 17 7.99 -20.89 -16.37
CA ILE A 17 6.97 -19.84 -16.20
C ILE A 17 7.34 -18.93 -15.03
N ASP A 18 7.75 -19.48 -13.89
CA ASP A 18 8.18 -18.70 -12.72
C ASP A 18 9.38 -17.79 -13.05
N ILE A 19 10.36 -18.30 -13.79
CA ILE A 19 11.54 -17.54 -14.25
C ILE A 19 11.10 -16.37 -15.12
N ILE A 20 10.31 -16.65 -16.18
CA ILE A 20 9.84 -15.63 -17.12
C ILE A 20 9.02 -14.57 -16.37
N THR A 21 8.11 -15.00 -15.51
CA THR A 21 7.28 -14.11 -14.71
C THR A 21 8.14 -13.20 -13.83
N ALA A 22 9.10 -13.77 -13.10
CA ALA A 22 9.97 -13.00 -12.20
C ALA A 22 10.88 -12.02 -12.96
N VAL A 23 11.44 -12.43 -14.11
CA VAL A 23 12.27 -11.56 -14.97
C VAL A 23 11.44 -10.40 -15.51
N VAL A 24 10.27 -10.70 -16.12
CA VAL A 24 9.42 -9.69 -16.73
C VAL A 24 8.94 -8.68 -15.68
N LEU A 25 8.47 -9.15 -14.51
CA LEU A 25 8.02 -8.27 -13.44
C LEU A 25 9.15 -7.42 -12.85
N GLY A 26 10.33 -8.01 -12.66
CA GLY A 26 11.53 -7.29 -12.23
C GLY A 26 11.90 -6.17 -13.20
N MET A 27 11.97 -6.48 -14.51
CA MET A 27 12.26 -5.51 -15.56
C MET A 27 11.20 -4.41 -15.64
N LEU A 28 9.92 -4.76 -15.63
CA LEU A 28 8.82 -3.78 -15.65
C LEU A 28 8.94 -2.80 -14.50
N LEU A 29 9.20 -3.28 -13.28
CA LEU A 29 9.38 -2.40 -12.12
C LEU A 29 10.62 -1.51 -12.25
N PHE A 30 11.72 -1.97 -12.84
CA PHE A 30 12.87 -1.10 -13.10
C PHE A 30 12.55 -0.01 -14.12
N LEU A 31 11.80 -0.32 -15.19
CA LEU A 31 11.46 0.61 -16.26
C LEU A 31 10.45 1.68 -15.83
N ILE A 32 9.61 1.43 -14.83
CA ILE A 32 8.68 2.43 -14.34
C ILE A 32 9.45 3.58 -13.70
N ASN A 33 9.36 4.75 -14.34
CA ASN A 33 9.97 5.97 -13.80
C ASN A 33 9.07 6.59 -12.74
N VAL A 34 9.63 6.80 -11.54
CA VAL A 34 9.01 7.51 -10.43
C VAL A 34 9.64 8.89 -10.34
N PRO A 35 8.87 9.99 -10.33
CA PRO A 35 9.42 11.35 -10.26
C PRO A 35 10.37 11.52 -9.08
N ASN A 36 11.46 12.26 -9.26
CA ASN A 36 12.50 12.41 -8.21
C ASN A 36 12.19 13.58 -7.26
N THR A 37 11.14 13.41 -6.45
CA THR A 37 10.81 14.34 -5.36
C THR A 37 11.24 13.75 -4.01
N GLU A 38 11.35 14.55 -2.96
CA GLU A 38 11.73 14.06 -1.62
C GLU A 38 10.75 12.97 -1.13
N TYR A 39 9.46 13.14 -1.40
CA TYR A 39 8.41 12.19 -1.06
C TYR A 39 8.49 10.90 -1.91
N SER A 40 8.73 11.02 -3.21
CA SER A 40 8.78 9.86 -4.11
C SER A 40 10.07 9.06 -4.02
N ARG A 41 11.14 9.60 -3.41
CA ARG A 41 12.42 8.89 -3.24
C ARG A 41 12.27 7.59 -2.47
N LYS A 42 11.44 7.57 -1.43
CA LYS A 42 11.18 6.36 -0.64
C LYS A 42 10.38 5.33 -1.43
N LEU A 43 9.37 5.79 -2.16
CA LEU A 43 8.58 4.94 -3.06
C LEU A 43 9.46 4.34 -4.16
N ALA A 44 10.37 5.12 -4.74
CA ALA A 44 11.35 4.64 -5.71
C ALA A 44 12.30 3.60 -5.11
N LYS A 45 12.77 3.79 -3.86
CA LYS A 45 13.57 2.79 -3.16
C LYS A 45 12.79 1.49 -2.95
N THR A 46 11.56 1.57 -2.46
CA THR A 46 10.69 0.39 -2.27
C THR A 46 10.45 -0.35 -3.58
N LYS A 47 10.15 0.37 -4.66
CA LYS A 47 9.99 -0.16 -6.01
C LYS A 47 11.25 -0.93 -6.47
N ASN A 48 12.42 -0.30 -6.33
CA ASN A 48 13.69 -0.92 -6.72
C ASN A 48 14.02 -2.15 -5.86
N THR A 49 13.70 -2.12 -4.56
CA THR A 49 13.87 -3.27 -3.67
C THR A 49 13.03 -4.46 -4.10
N ILE A 50 11.76 -4.23 -4.50
CA ILE A 50 10.87 -5.27 -5.03
C ILE A 50 11.39 -5.79 -6.37
N ALA A 51 11.87 -4.91 -7.26
CA ALA A 51 12.43 -5.29 -8.56
C ALA A 51 13.68 -6.19 -8.38
N VAL A 52 14.57 -5.84 -7.47
CA VAL A 52 15.74 -6.67 -7.10
C VAL A 52 15.27 -8.01 -6.53
N CYS A 53 14.26 -8.03 -5.67
CA CYS A 53 13.71 -9.27 -5.12
C CYS A 53 13.25 -10.23 -6.23
N PHE A 54 12.47 -9.75 -7.20
CA PHE A 54 12.03 -10.58 -8.33
C PHE A 54 13.21 -11.06 -9.19
N SER A 55 14.22 -10.21 -9.41
CA SER A 55 15.44 -10.62 -10.15
C SER A 55 16.20 -11.73 -9.41
N VAL A 56 16.33 -11.64 -8.09
CA VAL A 56 16.94 -12.69 -7.26
C VAL A 56 16.10 -13.98 -7.29
N CYS A 57 14.78 -13.88 -7.20
CA CYS A 57 13.89 -15.05 -7.34
C CYS A 57 14.09 -15.74 -8.69
N ALA A 58 14.20 -14.99 -9.79
CA ALA A 58 14.46 -15.54 -11.12
C ALA A 58 15.77 -16.33 -11.17
N LEU A 59 16.85 -15.81 -10.58
CA LEU A 59 18.13 -16.50 -10.49
C LEU A 59 18.04 -17.80 -9.66
N LEU A 60 17.30 -17.79 -8.57
CA LEU A 60 17.08 -18.96 -7.73
C LEU A 60 16.23 -20.01 -8.44
N PHE A 61 15.16 -19.62 -9.16
CA PHE A 61 14.39 -20.52 -10.01
C PHE A 61 15.24 -21.12 -11.15
N PHE A 62 16.07 -20.30 -11.78
CA PHE A 62 17.00 -20.77 -12.81
C PHE A 62 18.00 -21.79 -12.24
N THR A 63 18.51 -21.54 -11.03
CA THR A 63 19.39 -22.52 -10.34
C THR A 63 18.62 -23.81 -10.08
N CYS A 64 17.37 -23.76 -9.65
CA CYS A 64 16.54 -24.93 -9.45
C CYS A 64 16.37 -25.71 -10.77
N LEU A 65 16.08 -25.03 -11.88
CA LEU A 65 15.91 -25.65 -13.20
C LEU A 65 17.19 -26.30 -13.70
N LYS A 66 18.36 -25.66 -13.50
CA LYS A 66 19.66 -26.17 -13.91
C LYS A 66 19.99 -27.56 -13.32
N TYR A 67 19.46 -27.85 -12.14
CA TYR A 67 19.69 -29.12 -11.43
C TYR A 67 18.57 -30.15 -11.64
N SER A 68 17.66 -29.96 -12.61
CA SER A 68 16.48 -30.83 -12.83
C SER A 68 16.82 -32.28 -13.14
N GLY A 69 18.04 -32.56 -13.68
CA GLY A 69 18.53 -33.90 -13.95
C GLY A 69 19.21 -34.64 -12.77
N MET A 70 19.23 -34.04 -11.57
CA MET A 70 19.87 -34.67 -10.40
C MET A 70 19.02 -35.78 -9.81
N GLU A 71 19.69 -36.78 -9.23
CA GLU A 71 19.06 -37.73 -8.32
C GLU A 71 18.48 -36.99 -7.11
N ASN A 72 17.27 -37.37 -6.69
CA ASN A 72 16.51 -36.69 -5.61
C ASN A 72 16.18 -35.21 -5.91
N TYR A 73 16.00 -34.84 -7.19
CA TYR A 73 15.67 -33.51 -7.61
C TYR A 73 14.45 -32.94 -6.87
N ASP A 74 13.40 -33.71 -6.62
CA ASP A 74 12.18 -33.27 -5.92
C ASP A 74 12.49 -32.72 -4.54
N VAL A 75 13.44 -33.33 -3.81
CA VAL A 75 13.86 -32.87 -2.48
C VAL A 75 14.63 -31.55 -2.61
N PHE A 76 15.56 -31.48 -3.58
CA PHE A 76 16.32 -30.26 -3.84
C PHE A 76 15.42 -29.10 -4.25
N ALA A 77 14.53 -29.33 -5.20
CA ALA A 77 13.57 -28.33 -5.66
C ALA A 77 12.67 -27.84 -4.52
N SER A 78 12.19 -28.74 -3.66
CA SER A 78 11.44 -28.42 -2.46
C SER A 78 12.20 -27.49 -1.50
N MET A 79 13.49 -27.76 -1.30
CA MET A 79 14.36 -26.90 -0.48
C MET A 79 14.56 -25.53 -1.12
N MET A 80 14.77 -25.47 -2.43
CA MET A 80 14.90 -24.21 -3.17
C MET A 80 13.63 -23.37 -3.13
N MET A 81 12.45 -23.99 -3.31
CA MET A 81 11.17 -23.27 -3.18
C MET A 81 10.96 -22.70 -1.79
N PHE A 82 11.39 -23.42 -0.75
CA PHE A 82 11.32 -22.93 0.62
C PHE A 82 12.24 -21.72 0.83
N VAL A 83 13.45 -21.74 0.27
CA VAL A 83 14.39 -20.61 0.29
C VAL A 83 13.82 -19.40 -0.46
N ILE A 84 13.30 -19.60 -1.68
CA ILE A 84 12.71 -18.53 -2.49
C ILE A 84 11.57 -17.86 -1.73
N THR A 85 10.69 -18.67 -1.13
CA THR A 85 9.56 -18.16 -0.34
C THR A 85 10.02 -17.40 0.91
N SER A 86 11.01 -17.91 1.63
CA SER A 86 11.57 -17.25 2.82
C SER A 86 12.22 -15.91 2.47
N MET A 87 13.06 -15.86 1.44
CA MET A 87 13.73 -14.63 1.00
C MET A 87 12.75 -13.58 0.49
N SER A 88 11.83 -13.99 -0.41
CA SER A 88 10.82 -13.06 -0.93
C SER A 88 9.89 -12.55 0.16
N SER A 89 9.53 -13.39 1.13
CA SER A 89 8.70 -13.02 2.29
C SER A 89 9.31 -11.88 3.10
N VAL A 90 10.60 -11.92 3.43
CA VAL A 90 11.28 -10.84 4.15
C VAL A 90 11.18 -9.55 3.35
N VAL A 91 11.61 -9.58 2.09
CA VAL A 91 11.69 -8.37 1.26
C VAL A 91 10.31 -7.76 1.01
N LEU A 92 9.32 -8.60 0.67
CA LEU A 92 7.95 -8.12 0.40
C LEU A 92 7.26 -7.64 1.68
N SER A 93 7.44 -8.29 2.84
CA SER A 93 6.91 -7.84 4.12
C SER A 93 7.43 -6.46 4.49
N PHE A 94 8.75 -6.26 4.42
CA PHE A 94 9.35 -4.94 4.67
C PHE A 94 8.86 -3.90 3.67
N SER A 95 8.74 -4.26 2.39
CA SER A 95 8.25 -3.36 1.34
C SER A 95 6.81 -2.94 1.58
N LEU A 96 5.90 -3.88 1.91
CA LEU A 96 4.49 -3.57 2.20
C LEU A 96 4.34 -2.72 3.46
N ILE A 97 5.11 -2.99 4.52
CA ILE A 97 5.11 -2.18 5.74
C ILE A 97 5.62 -0.77 5.45
N ASN A 98 6.65 -0.63 4.61
CA ASN A 98 7.20 0.67 4.23
C ASN A 98 6.24 1.54 3.40
N LEU A 99 5.32 0.92 2.67
CA LEU A 99 4.25 1.67 1.98
C LEU A 99 3.24 2.28 2.96
N ILE A 100 3.10 1.70 4.16
CA ILE A 100 2.20 2.19 5.21
C ILE A 100 2.91 3.19 6.12
N ASP A 101 4.13 2.86 6.52
CA ASP A 101 4.96 3.65 7.43
C ASP A 101 6.33 3.89 6.80
N GLU A 102 6.49 5.06 6.21
CA GLU A 102 7.70 5.45 5.49
C GLU A 102 8.97 5.48 6.34
N SER A 103 8.83 5.49 7.69
CA SER A 103 9.96 5.48 8.62
C SER A 103 10.49 4.07 8.91
N PHE A 104 9.80 3.02 8.43
CA PHE A 104 10.07 1.63 8.83
C PHE A 104 11.36 1.05 8.23
N ILE A 105 11.72 1.42 7.01
CA ILE A 105 13.02 1.01 6.42
C ILE A 105 14.11 1.99 6.86
N GLU A 106 14.51 1.92 8.12
CA GLU A 106 15.84 2.37 8.52
C GLU A 106 16.82 1.22 8.22
N GLY A 107 17.73 1.48 7.27
CA GLY A 107 18.55 0.52 6.55
C GLY A 107 19.09 -0.69 7.29
N ASP A 108 19.59 -0.53 8.51
CA ASP A 108 20.37 -1.56 9.21
C ASP A 108 19.56 -2.82 9.57
N LYS A 109 18.33 -2.65 10.04
CA LYS A 109 17.47 -3.76 10.42
C LYS A 109 17.01 -4.59 9.23
N PHE A 110 16.73 -3.92 8.10
CA PHE A 110 16.36 -4.59 6.86
C PHE A 110 17.52 -5.46 6.35
N PHE A 111 18.71 -4.87 6.20
CA PHE A 111 19.88 -5.59 5.71
C PHE A 111 20.31 -6.72 6.66
N LEU A 112 20.20 -6.52 7.97
CA LEU A 112 20.47 -7.56 8.95
C LEU A 112 19.51 -8.76 8.79
N ASN A 113 18.21 -8.54 8.64
CA ASN A 113 17.23 -9.61 8.46
C ASN A 113 17.44 -10.34 7.12
N VAL A 114 17.63 -9.61 6.02
CA VAL A 114 17.90 -10.20 4.71
C VAL A 114 19.21 -11.01 4.74
N GLY A 115 20.26 -10.45 5.34
CA GLY A 115 21.56 -11.13 5.48
C GLY A 115 21.47 -12.40 6.32
N LEU A 116 20.74 -12.37 7.44
CA LEU A 116 20.52 -13.54 8.30
C LEU A 116 19.80 -14.66 7.55
N VAL A 117 18.70 -14.33 6.86
CA VAL A 117 17.93 -15.32 6.11
C VAL A 117 18.75 -15.85 4.93
N ALA A 118 19.52 -15.01 4.24
CA ALA A 118 20.41 -15.46 3.17
C ALA A 118 21.48 -16.42 3.68
N ALA A 119 22.15 -16.11 4.78
CA ALA A 119 23.17 -16.98 5.37
C ALA A 119 22.59 -18.34 5.81
N LEU A 120 21.44 -18.33 6.49
CA LEU A 120 20.74 -19.56 6.87
C LEU A 120 20.28 -20.37 5.64
N SER A 121 19.84 -19.70 4.58
CA SER A 121 19.45 -20.35 3.32
C SER A 121 20.60 -21.06 2.65
N VAL A 122 21.80 -20.47 2.65
CA VAL A 122 23.02 -21.13 2.13
C VAL A 122 23.33 -22.40 2.92
N VAL A 123 23.31 -22.33 4.25
CA VAL A 123 23.53 -23.50 5.13
C VAL A 123 22.46 -24.57 4.89
N PHE A 124 21.19 -24.16 4.76
CA PHE A 124 20.07 -25.05 4.51
C PHE A 124 20.21 -25.79 3.18
N VAL A 125 20.49 -25.08 2.07
CA VAL A 125 20.70 -25.72 0.75
C VAL A 125 21.94 -26.61 0.76
N ARG A 126 23.03 -26.16 1.39
CA ARG A 126 24.25 -26.95 1.50
C ARG A 126 24.03 -28.28 2.24
N SER A 127 23.09 -28.34 3.17
CA SER A 127 22.74 -29.56 3.91
C SER A 127 22.21 -30.69 3.01
N PHE A 128 21.77 -30.39 1.79
CA PHE A 128 21.33 -31.40 0.80
C PHE A 128 22.41 -32.45 0.52
N TRP A 129 23.69 -32.02 0.42
CA TRP A 129 24.84 -32.89 0.14
C TRP A 129 25.50 -33.48 1.42
N MET A 130 24.91 -33.25 2.61
CA MET A 130 25.46 -33.81 3.85
C MET A 130 25.05 -35.25 4.03
N GLU A 131 26.03 -36.10 4.32
CA GLU A 131 25.83 -37.55 4.60
C GLU A 131 25.31 -37.79 6.01
N ILE A 132 25.64 -36.91 6.98
CA ILE A 132 25.30 -37.05 8.39
C ILE A 132 23.83 -36.68 8.60
N GLY A 133 22.97 -37.71 8.68
CA GLY A 133 21.51 -37.54 8.68
C GLY A 133 20.95 -36.69 9.84
N TRP A 134 21.50 -36.85 11.06
CA TRP A 134 21.03 -36.08 12.21
C TRP A 134 21.39 -34.58 12.10
N VAL A 135 22.57 -34.23 11.54
CA VAL A 135 22.98 -32.85 11.30
C VAL A 135 22.06 -32.19 10.28
N ARG A 136 21.73 -32.88 9.20
CA ARG A 136 20.79 -32.43 8.18
C ARG A 136 19.41 -32.15 8.80
N THR A 137 18.91 -33.10 9.62
CA THR A 137 17.61 -32.92 10.31
C THR A 137 17.62 -31.72 11.24
N LEU A 138 18.70 -31.51 11.99
CA LEU A 138 18.86 -30.35 12.86
C LEU A 138 18.86 -29.04 12.10
N ILE A 139 19.61 -28.94 10.99
CA ILE A 139 19.63 -27.75 10.14
C ILE A 139 18.23 -27.44 9.61
N HIS A 140 17.50 -28.47 9.16
CA HIS A 140 16.13 -28.29 8.66
C HIS A 140 15.19 -27.81 9.76
N ALA A 141 15.28 -28.40 10.95
CA ALA A 141 14.46 -27.99 12.10
C ALA A 141 14.75 -26.52 12.49
N VAL A 142 16.01 -26.13 12.57
CA VAL A 142 16.41 -24.74 12.85
C VAL A 142 15.88 -23.79 11.80
N TYR A 143 16.04 -24.12 10.49
CA TYR A 143 15.57 -23.28 9.40
C TYR A 143 14.04 -23.06 9.46
N VAL A 144 13.27 -24.14 9.67
CA VAL A 144 11.81 -24.07 9.80
C VAL A 144 11.41 -23.25 11.02
N THR A 145 12.07 -23.43 12.16
CA THR A 145 11.78 -22.68 13.39
C THR A 145 12.04 -21.18 13.20
N VAL A 146 13.18 -20.82 12.57
CA VAL A 146 13.49 -19.43 12.27
C VAL A 146 12.48 -18.83 11.28
N PHE A 147 12.08 -19.58 10.25
CA PHE A 147 11.06 -19.15 9.30
C PHE A 147 9.71 -18.88 9.97
N ILE A 148 9.25 -19.76 10.87
CA ILE A 148 8.01 -19.54 11.63
C ILE A 148 8.15 -18.30 12.52
N GLY A 149 9.26 -18.16 13.24
CA GLY A 149 9.54 -16.96 14.05
C GLY A 149 9.52 -15.68 13.22
N GLN A 150 10.10 -15.71 12.03
CA GLN A 150 10.07 -14.62 11.07
C GLN A 150 8.63 -14.27 10.62
N CYS A 151 7.82 -15.27 10.28
CA CYS A 151 6.43 -15.07 9.92
C CYS A 151 5.64 -14.39 11.05
N LEU A 152 5.81 -14.86 12.29
CA LEU A 152 5.14 -14.29 13.47
C LEU A 152 5.55 -12.84 13.71
N THR A 153 6.86 -12.54 13.65
CA THR A 153 7.35 -11.16 13.84
C THR A 153 6.83 -10.23 12.77
N HIS A 154 6.77 -10.67 11.51
CA HIS A 154 6.21 -9.87 10.41
C HIS A 154 4.70 -9.65 10.58
N ILE A 155 3.92 -10.67 11.00
CA ILE A 155 2.48 -10.53 11.27
C ILE A 155 2.24 -9.48 12.34
N ILE A 156 2.98 -9.54 13.46
CA ILE A 156 2.83 -8.58 14.56
C ILE A 156 3.20 -7.17 14.09
N ALA A 157 4.33 -7.03 13.39
CA ALA A 157 4.79 -5.75 12.87
C ALA A 157 3.78 -5.14 11.88
N PHE A 158 3.29 -5.94 10.93
CA PHE A 158 2.31 -5.48 9.93
C PHE A 158 0.99 -5.05 10.58
N ARG A 159 0.40 -5.89 11.45
CA ARG A 159 -0.88 -5.56 12.11
C ARG A 159 -0.80 -4.26 12.91
N LYS A 160 0.31 -4.06 13.64
CA LYS A 160 0.54 -2.82 14.40
C LYS A 160 0.58 -1.62 13.45
N ARG A 161 1.42 -1.65 12.41
CA ARG A 161 1.62 -0.53 11.47
C ARG A 161 0.40 -0.28 10.60
N TYR A 162 -0.29 -1.33 10.17
CA TYR A 162 -1.53 -1.19 9.41
C TYR A 162 -2.61 -0.46 10.23
N LYS A 163 -2.80 -0.86 11.49
CA LYS A 163 -3.77 -0.19 12.38
C LYS A 163 -3.40 1.27 12.62
N GLU A 164 -2.13 1.56 12.88
CA GLU A 164 -1.62 2.93 13.04
C GLU A 164 -1.77 3.75 11.75
N GLY A 165 -1.48 3.15 10.58
CA GLY A 165 -1.61 3.80 9.27
C GLY A 165 -3.07 4.14 8.92
N VAL A 166 -3.98 3.18 9.10
CA VAL A 166 -5.43 3.43 8.90
C VAL A 166 -5.92 4.54 9.83
N HIS A 167 -5.55 4.48 11.11
CA HIS A 167 -5.95 5.50 12.08
C HIS A 167 -5.40 6.90 11.73
N LYS A 168 -4.15 6.98 11.26
CA LYS A 168 -3.59 8.24 10.76
C LYS A 168 -4.35 8.76 9.54
N LEU A 169 -4.66 7.89 8.56
CA LEU A 169 -5.41 8.30 7.37
C LEU A 169 -6.82 8.79 7.72
N GLU A 170 -7.52 8.09 8.61
CA GLU A 170 -8.82 8.53 9.12
C GLU A 170 -8.77 9.87 9.85
N GLN A 171 -7.64 10.16 10.50
CA GLN A 171 -7.43 11.44 11.18
C GLN A 171 -7.08 12.57 10.23
N TYR A 172 -6.26 12.29 9.20
CA TYR A 172 -5.70 13.31 8.32
C TYR A 172 -6.60 13.66 7.13
N TYR A 173 -7.32 12.67 6.58
CA TYR A 173 -8.10 12.87 5.37
C TYR A 173 -9.59 12.70 5.63
N ASP A 174 -10.38 13.60 5.08
CA ASP A 174 -11.85 13.55 5.14
C ASP A 174 -12.44 12.51 4.18
N GLU A 175 -11.64 11.99 3.26
CA GLU A 175 -12.06 10.99 2.29
C GLU A 175 -11.76 9.57 2.76
N GLU A 176 -12.45 8.56 2.20
CA GLU A 176 -12.26 7.14 2.49
C GLU A 176 -10.90 6.63 1.94
N GLU A 177 -9.82 7.27 2.33
CA GLU A 177 -8.45 6.92 1.93
C GLU A 177 -7.98 5.59 2.53
N ASP A 178 -8.65 5.08 3.56
CA ASP A 178 -8.46 3.74 4.08
C ASP A 178 -8.57 2.67 2.98
N LYS A 179 -9.39 2.93 1.95
CA LYS A 179 -9.53 2.02 0.79
C LYS A 179 -8.25 1.89 0.00
N LYS A 180 -7.40 2.92 -0.02
CA LYS A 180 -6.08 2.88 -0.68
C LYS A 180 -5.11 1.90 0.00
N LEU A 181 -5.30 1.60 1.28
CA LEU A 181 -4.50 0.61 2.01
C LEU A 181 -5.08 -0.82 1.95
N LYS A 182 -6.33 -1.00 1.53
CA LYS A 182 -6.98 -2.33 1.52
C LYS A 182 -6.26 -3.35 0.65
N TRP A 183 -5.74 -2.92 -0.51
CA TRP A 183 -4.98 -3.82 -1.37
C TRP A 183 -3.67 -4.29 -0.71
N ILE A 184 -3.00 -3.42 0.06
CA ILE A 184 -1.78 -3.77 0.82
C ILE A 184 -2.11 -4.85 1.86
N HIS A 185 -3.22 -4.68 2.57
CA HIS A 185 -3.70 -5.67 3.54
C HIS A 185 -4.01 -7.01 2.87
N PHE A 186 -4.71 -6.98 1.74
CA PHE A 186 -5.06 -8.19 1.00
C PHE A 186 -3.83 -8.89 0.41
N CYS A 187 -2.88 -8.14 -0.20
CA CYS A 187 -1.60 -8.67 -0.64
C CYS A 187 -0.84 -9.34 0.51
N TYR A 188 -0.85 -8.71 1.70
CA TYR A 188 -0.19 -9.26 2.87
C TYR A 188 -0.82 -10.58 3.32
N ILE A 189 -2.15 -10.68 3.32
CA ILE A 189 -2.86 -11.93 3.64
C ILE A 189 -2.47 -13.04 2.65
N ILE A 190 -2.52 -12.77 1.34
CA ILE A 190 -2.14 -13.76 0.32
C ILE A 190 -0.68 -14.21 0.51
N MET A 191 0.21 -13.27 0.80
CA MET A 191 1.61 -13.60 1.10
C MET A 191 1.73 -14.52 2.31
N MET A 192 0.98 -14.27 3.40
CA MET A 192 0.97 -15.14 4.58
C MET A 192 0.40 -16.52 4.25
N LEU A 193 -0.66 -16.61 3.44
CA LEU A 193 -1.19 -17.88 2.96
C LEU A 193 -0.15 -18.66 2.13
N THR A 194 0.63 -17.97 1.30
CA THR A 194 1.73 -18.57 0.54
C THR A 194 2.80 -19.17 1.46
N GLN A 195 3.12 -18.48 2.56
CA GLN A 195 4.08 -18.97 3.57
C GLN A 195 3.51 -20.17 4.34
N MET A 196 2.24 -20.16 4.68
CA MET A 196 1.58 -21.31 5.31
C MET A 196 1.52 -22.50 4.34
N PHE A 197 1.29 -22.24 3.06
CA PHE A 197 1.21 -23.28 2.05
C PHE A 197 2.56 -24.00 1.87
N ILE A 198 3.70 -23.30 1.87
CA ILE A 198 5.02 -23.93 1.79
C ILE A 198 5.36 -24.78 3.04
N LEU A 199 4.87 -24.41 4.22
CA LEU A 199 5.03 -25.22 5.43
C LEU A 199 4.21 -26.51 5.36
N VAL A 200 2.97 -26.45 4.88
CA VAL A 200 2.09 -27.60 4.69
C VAL A 200 2.66 -28.52 3.59
N TYR A 201 3.15 -27.92 2.51
CA TYR A 201 3.82 -28.66 1.42
C TYR A 201 4.93 -29.58 1.93
N ARG A 202 5.70 -29.16 2.95
CA ARG A 202 6.79 -29.94 3.55
C ARG A 202 6.31 -31.28 4.14
N LEU A 203 5.02 -31.40 4.48
CA LEU A 203 4.40 -32.59 5.04
C LEU A 203 3.88 -33.57 3.96
N PHE A 204 3.71 -33.10 2.70
CA PHE A 204 3.14 -33.89 1.61
C PHE A 204 4.12 -33.99 0.43
N PRO A 205 4.38 -35.19 -0.14
CA PRO A 205 5.36 -35.34 -1.21
C PRO A 205 4.86 -34.92 -2.59
N THR A 206 5.81 -34.55 -3.44
CA THR A 206 5.88 -34.40 -4.91
C THR A 206 4.72 -33.82 -5.71
N GLY A 207 3.46 -34.23 -5.51
CA GLY A 207 2.33 -33.70 -6.29
C GLY A 207 1.97 -32.23 -5.99
N PHE A 208 2.17 -31.80 -4.77
CA PHE A 208 1.86 -30.45 -4.29
C PHE A 208 2.79 -29.36 -4.83
N MET A 209 4.00 -29.72 -5.24
CA MET A 209 5.00 -28.74 -5.70
C MET A 209 4.54 -27.99 -6.97
N LYS A 210 3.90 -28.70 -7.89
CA LYS A 210 3.37 -28.10 -9.14
C LYS A 210 2.27 -27.09 -8.83
N VAL A 211 1.37 -27.44 -7.88
CA VAL A 211 0.29 -26.56 -7.44
C VAL A 211 0.87 -25.33 -6.74
N TYR A 212 1.90 -25.50 -5.91
CA TYR A 212 2.57 -24.41 -5.23
C TYR A 212 3.22 -23.43 -6.23
N ASN A 213 3.93 -23.91 -7.26
CA ASN A 213 4.56 -23.06 -8.27
C ASN A 213 3.52 -22.20 -9.01
N VAL A 214 2.41 -22.80 -9.45
CA VAL A 214 1.31 -22.07 -10.09
C VAL A 214 0.74 -21.01 -9.13
N TRP A 215 0.51 -21.37 -7.88
CA TRP A 215 0.05 -20.44 -6.85
C TRP A 215 1.03 -19.28 -6.66
N TYR A 216 2.33 -19.57 -6.59
CA TYR A 216 3.37 -18.57 -6.39
C TYR A 216 3.48 -17.60 -7.57
N SER A 217 3.42 -18.09 -8.81
CA SER A 217 3.36 -17.26 -10.01
C SER A 217 2.14 -16.34 -10.02
N LEU A 218 0.95 -16.86 -9.69
CA LEU A 218 -0.28 -16.06 -9.59
C LEU A 218 -0.16 -15.00 -8.50
N PHE A 219 0.43 -15.33 -7.37
CA PHE A 219 0.70 -14.36 -6.30
C PHE A 219 1.64 -13.25 -6.77
N MET A 220 2.74 -13.58 -7.46
CA MET A 220 3.67 -12.58 -7.99
C MET A 220 3.00 -11.64 -8.99
N LEU A 221 2.19 -12.17 -9.92
CA LEU A 221 1.43 -11.38 -10.90
C LEU A 221 0.42 -10.47 -10.21
N TYR A 222 -0.35 -10.99 -9.26
CA TYR A 222 -1.33 -10.24 -8.49
C TYR A 222 -0.67 -9.09 -7.71
N PHE A 223 0.44 -9.39 -7.00
CA PHE A 223 1.20 -8.41 -6.24
C PHE A 223 1.72 -7.29 -7.16
N ALA A 224 2.37 -7.66 -8.26
CA ALA A 224 2.95 -6.69 -9.19
C ALA A 224 1.88 -5.82 -9.87
N ALA A 225 0.75 -6.40 -10.29
CA ALA A 225 -0.34 -5.65 -10.90
C ALA A 225 -0.92 -4.58 -9.95
N ASN A 226 -1.16 -4.95 -8.69
CA ASN A 226 -1.65 -4.01 -7.68
C ASN A 226 -0.59 -2.95 -7.33
N PHE A 227 0.68 -3.33 -7.24
CA PHE A 227 1.75 -2.39 -6.95
C PHE A 227 1.98 -1.40 -8.11
N ILE A 228 1.94 -1.86 -9.36
CA ILE A 228 2.04 -0.99 -10.55
C ILE A 228 0.84 -0.03 -10.61
N SER A 229 -0.38 -0.52 -10.35
CA SER A 229 -1.57 0.32 -10.26
C SER A 229 -1.44 1.39 -9.17
N PHE A 230 -0.90 1.02 -8.02
CA PHE A 230 -0.60 1.94 -6.93
C PHE A 230 0.43 3.00 -7.32
N LEU A 231 1.52 2.61 -7.99
CA LEU A 231 2.53 3.55 -8.52
C LEU A 231 1.91 4.52 -9.52
N GLY A 232 1.02 4.05 -10.40
CA GLY A 232 0.32 4.86 -11.39
C GLY A 232 -0.60 5.91 -10.76
N SER A 233 -1.36 5.54 -9.72
CA SER A 233 -2.22 6.48 -9.00
C SER A 233 -1.42 7.53 -8.23
N HIS A 234 -0.28 7.18 -7.65
CA HIS A 234 0.64 8.12 -7.00
C HIS A 234 1.29 9.09 -7.99
N LYS A 235 1.61 8.62 -9.22
CA LYS A 235 2.18 9.48 -10.25
C LYS A 235 1.21 10.60 -10.65
N LEU A 236 -0.06 10.28 -10.84
CA LEU A 236 -1.09 11.29 -11.17
C LEU A 236 -1.22 12.35 -10.08
N THR A 237 -1.15 11.96 -8.81
CA THR A 237 -1.19 12.88 -7.67
C THR A 237 0.06 13.78 -7.65
N LEU A 238 1.25 13.22 -7.93
CA LEU A 238 2.52 13.96 -7.97
C LEU A 238 2.60 14.91 -9.16
N ASP A 239 2.07 14.52 -10.31
CA ASP A 239 2.02 15.38 -11.52
C ASP A 239 1.04 16.56 -11.30
N ALA A 240 -0.07 16.34 -10.59
CA ALA A 240 -0.99 17.40 -10.17
C ALA A 240 -0.33 18.37 -9.18
N PHE A 241 0.49 17.88 -8.23
CA PHE A 241 1.31 18.72 -7.33
C PHE A 241 2.37 19.51 -8.07
N ALA A 242 3.08 18.91 -9.01
CA ALA A 242 4.09 19.60 -9.84
C ALA A 242 3.46 20.71 -10.67
N TYR A 243 2.30 20.47 -11.27
CA TYR A 243 1.54 21.46 -12.03
C TYR A 243 1.07 22.64 -11.14
N LYS A 244 0.59 22.36 -9.92
CA LYS A 244 0.18 23.36 -8.94
C LYS A 244 1.35 24.25 -8.49
N THR A 245 2.54 23.68 -8.35
CA THR A 245 3.78 24.40 -8.00
C THR A 245 4.27 25.28 -9.16
N MET A 246 4.11 24.84 -10.41
CA MET A 246 4.48 25.62 -11.61
C MET A 246 3.52 26.80 -11.87
N THR A 247 2.27 26.72 -11.43
CA THR A 247 1.27 27.79 -11.64
C THR A 247 1.27 28.85 -10.53
N GLY A 248 2.27 28.87 -9.65
CA GLY A 248 2.51 29.98 -8.70
C GLY A 248 1.58 30.01 -7.48
N ILE A 249 0.86 28.92 -7.19
CA ILE A 249 0.12 28.78 -5.95
C ILE A 249 1.12 28.34 -4.88
N ASN A 250 1.63 29.33 -4.10
CA ASN A 250 2.56 29.09 -2.99
C ASN A 250 1.92 28.18 -1.94
N LEU A 251 2.32 26.91 -1.93
CA LEU A 251 2.13 26.02 -0.80
C LEU A 251 3.38 26.13 0.08
N ASP A 252 3.34 27.02 1.06
CA ASP A 252 4.38 27.11 2.09
C ASP A 252 4.36 25.85 2.95
N PHE A 253 5.10 24.82 2.50
CA PHE A 253 5.49 23.70 3.38
C PHE A 253 6.52 24.19 4.37
N LYS A 254 6.06 24.71 5.52
CA LYS A 254 6.94 24.95 6.66
C LYS A 254 7.65 23.64 7.01
N LYS A 255 8.91 23.57 6.62
CA LYS A 255 9.88 22.57 7.00
C LYS A 255 9.77 22.30 8.52
N LYS A 256 9.17 21.22 8.94
CA LYS A 256 9.19 20.78 10.33
C LYS A 256 10.64 20.50 10.69
N ARG A 257 11.29 21.46 11.40
CA ARG A 257 12.61 21.29 11.97
C ARG A 257 12.57 20.09 12.92
N LYS A 258 13.40 19.08 12.64
CA LYS A 258 13.77 18.07 13.63
C LYS A 258 14.31 18.81 14.85
N GLY A 259 13.69 18.65 16.01
CA GLY A 259 14.28 19.04 17.26
C GLY A 259 13.48 19.97 18.18
N GLN A 260 12.14 19.95 18.14
CA GLN A 260 11.39 20.47 19.28
C GLN A 260 10.59 19.33 19.92
N PRO A 261 10.73 19.12 21.26
CA PRO A 261 9.87 18.20 21.96
C PRO A 261 8.41 18.66 21.80
N ALA A 262 7.50 17.70 21.62
CA ALA A 262 6.07 17.97 21.60
C ALA A 262 5.73 18.78 22.85
N PRO A 263 4.95 19.88 22.73
CA PRO A 263 4.45 20.56 23.91
C PRO A 263 3.64 19.55 24.71
N ALA A 264 3.96 19.46 26.00
CA ALA A 264 3.24 18.62 26.95
C ALA A 264 1.75 18.85 26.78
N GLN A 265 1.00 17.76 26.67
CA GLN A 265 -0.46 17.79 26.69
C GLN A 265 -0.89 18.44 28.03
N GLU A 266 -1.25 19.69 27.99
CA GLU A 266 -2.02 20.27 29.08
C GLU A 266 -3.34 19.50 29.17
N LYS A 267 -3.53 18.86 30.31
CA LYS A 267 -4.83 18.26 30.66
C LYS A 267 -5.89 19.36 30.54
N PRO A 268 -7.06 19.05 29.96
CA PRO A 268 -8.11 20.05 29.80
C PRO A 268 -8.49 20.62 31.18
N LYS A 269 -8.20 21.90 31.38
CA LYS A 269 -8.82 22.69 32.44
C LYS A 269 -10.32 22.73 32.16
N ALA A 270 -11.06 22.63 33.22
CA ALA A 270 -12.51 22.62 33.33
C ALA A 270 -13.25 23.43 32.24
N GLU A 271 -14.34 22.84 31.77
CA GLU A 271 -15.36 23.39 30.88
C GLU A 271 -15.66 24.88 31.15
N SER A 272 -14.95 25.77 30.46
CA SER A 272 -15.44 27.08 30.18
C SER A 272 -16.43 26.94 29.03
N ALA A 273 -17.63 27.45 29.13
CA ALA A 273 -18.66 27.44 28.11
C ALA A 273 -18.08 27.81 26.76
N ILE A 274 -18.03 26.84 25.84
CA ILE A 274 -17.39 26.97 24.53
C ILE A 274 -18.20 28.05 23.77
N ASP A 275 -17.55 29.17 23.46
CA ASP A 275 -18.17 30.20 22.65
C ASP A 275 -18.26 29.81 21.18
N PHE A 276 -19.28 29.06 20.82
CA PHE A 276 -19.52 28.62 19.44
C PHE A 276 -19.71 29.78 18.45
N ARG A 277 -20.00 31.00 18.90
CA ARG A 277 -20.21 32.17 18.02
C ARG A 277 -18.95 32.55 17.27
N LYS A 278 -17.77 32.46 17.93
CA LYS A 278 -16.48 32.71 17.27
C LYS A 278 -16.20 31.66 16.22
N LEU A 279 -16.49 30.39 16.54
CA LEU A 279 -16.30 29.29 15.60
C LEU A 279 -17.26 29.39 14.40
N GLU A 280 -18.51 29.80 14.62
CA GLU A 280 -19.49 30.02 13.55
C GLU A 280 -19.00 31.08 12.56
N LYS A 281 -18.57 32.23 13.06
CA LYS A 281 -18.02 33.29 12.21
C LYS A 281 -16.79 32.85 11.44
N ALA A 282 -15.87 32.15 12.10
CA ALA A 282 -14.67 31.61 11.43
C ALA A 282 -15.03 30.57 10.35
N LEU A 283 -16.07 29.74 10.58
CA LEU A 283 -16.59 28.80 9.58
C LEU A 283 -17.23 29.50 8.39
N GLU A 284 -17.98 30.58 8.60
CA GLU A 284 -18.56 31.38 7.54
C GLU A 284 -17.45 31.98 6.64
N GLU A 285 -16.46 32.64 7.25
CA GLU A 285 -15.31 33.20 6.53
C GLU A 285 -14.53 32.11 5.77
N TRP A 286 -14.38 30.92 6.38
CA TRP A 286 -13.70 29.77 5.77
C TRP A 286 -14.45 29.23 4.55
N VAL A 287 -15.80 29.23 4.59
CA VAL A 287 -16.64 28.84 3.45
C VAL A 287 -16.60 29.89 2.34
N GLU A 288 -16.68 31.18 2.67
CA GLU A 288 -16.60 32.29 1.71
C GLU A 288 -15.27 32.27 0.94
N GLN A 289 -14.17 31.94 1.63
CA GLN A 289 -12.85 31.77 1.02
C GLN A 289 -12.68 30.45 0.25
N LYS A 290 -13.73 29.62 0.15
CA LYS A 290 -13.73 28.31 -0.51
C LYS A 290 -12.64 27.36 -0.01
N LYS A 291 -12.20 27.50 1.22
CA LYS A 291 -11.17 26.64 1.83
C LYS A 291 -11.61 25.17 1.99
N PHE A 292 -12.89 24.89 1.87
CA PHE A 292 -13.41 23.53 1.82
C PHE A 292 -12.89 22.71 0.62
N SER A 293 -12.50 23.37 -0.47
CA SER A 293 -11.95 22.69 -1.65
C SER A 293 -10.45 22.34 -1.55
N GLU A 294 -9.76 22.71 -0.48
CA GLU A 294 -8.39 22.28 -0.22
C GLU A 294 -8.40 20.84 0.28
N TYR A 295 -8.13 19.87 -0.62
CA TYR A 295 -8.24 18.43 -0.30
C TYR A 295 -7.13 17.90 0.60
N ASP A 296 -5.99 18.58 0.67
CA ASP A 296 -4.76 18.20 1.37
C ASP A 296 -4.74 18.58 2.86
N LYS A 297 -5.74 19.33 3.35
CA LYS A 297 -5.80 19.74 4.75
C LYS A 297 -6.50 18.71 5.63
N SER A 298 -5.81 18.31 6.68
CA SER A 298 -6.35 17.48 7.76
C SER A 298 -7.38 18.24 8.59
N ARG A 299 -8.25 17.50 9.28
CA ARG A 299 -9.21 18.12 10.24
C ARG A 299 -8.51 18.92 11.33
N GLU A 300 -7.33 18.51 11.73
CA GLU A 300 -6.54 19.18 12.76
C GLU A 300 -5.96 20.49 12.26
N GLU A 301 -5.55 20.55 10.99
CA GLU A 301 -5.11 21.80 10.34
C GLU A 301 -6.27 22.75 10.14
N VAL A 302 -7.43 22.25 9.71
CA VAL A 302 -8.66 23.06 9.59
C VAL A 302 -9.10 23.58 10.96
N ALA A 303 -9.13 22.76 12.01
CA ALA A 303 -9.46 23.20 13.36
C ALA A 303 -8.52 24.33 13.85
N ARG A 304 -7.22 24.18 13.55
CA ARG A 304 -6.19 25.19 13.88
C ARG A 304 -6.40 26.50 13.12
N GLU A 305 -6.76 26.44 11.84
CA GLU A 305 -7.12 27.61 11.04
C GLU A 305 -8.37 28.34 11.54
N LEU A 306 -9.34 27.57 12.04
CA LEU A 306 -10.56 28.09 12.65
C LEU A 306 -10.35 28.59 14.10
N GLY A 307 -9.09 28.55 14.59
CA GLY A 307 -8.76 28.97 15.97
C GLY A 307 -9.35 28.08 17.06
N THR A 308 -9.59 26.79 16.75
CA THR A 308 -10.22 25.83 17.66
C THR A 308 -9.44 24.52 17.74
N THR A 309 -9.91 23.56 18.54
CA THR A 309 -9.37 22.20 18.58
C THR A 309 -10.28 21.25 17.78
N ARG A 310 -9.71 20.09 17.40
CA ARG A 310 -10.46 19.03 16.71
C ARG A 310 -11.68 18.56 17.53
N GLU A 311 -11.51 18.43 18.83
CA GLU A 311 -12.55 18.01 19.76
C GLU A 311 -13.69 19.03 19.81
N HIS A 312 -13.37 20.33 19.87
CA HIS A 312 -14.36 21.40 19.85
C HIS A 312 -15.09 21.49 18.50
N LEU A 313 -14.35 21.31 17.39
CA LEU A 313 -14.95 21.25 16.05
C LEU A 313 -15.93 20.06 15.94
N HIS A 314 -15.53 18.88 16.43
CA HIS A 314 -16.40 17.69 16.47
C HIS A 314 -17.64 17.93 17.33
N LEU A 315 -17.49 18.50 18.52
CA LEU A 315 -18.58 18.81 19.42
C LEU A 315 -19.56 19.80 18.79
N TYR A 316 -19.08 20.85 18.13
CA TYR A 316 -19.91 21.81 17.41
C TYR A 316 -20.75 21.12 16.33
N PHE A 317 -20.15 20.33 15.47
CA PHE A 317 -20.85 19.68 14.37
C PHE A 317 -21.87 18.65 14.85
N THR A 318 -21.54 17.85 15.85
CA THR A 318 -22.47 16.85 16.42
C THR A 318 -23.63 17.50 17.18
N THR A 319 -23.37 18.59 17.93
CA THR A 319 -24.42 19.22 18.78
C THR A 319 -25.24 20.26 18.05
N LYS A 320 -24.65 21.06 17.16
CA LYS A 320 -25.31 22.18 16.48
C LYS A 320 -25.77 21.85 15.07
N LYS A 321 -25.00 21.08 14.30
CA LYS A 321 -25.32 20.76 12.92
C LYS A 321 -25.97 19.38 12.76
N GLY A 322 -25.84 18.47 13.74
CA GLY A 322 -26.39 17.12 13.68
C GLY A 322 -25.72 16.20 12.65
N ILE A 323 -24.64 16.65 12.05
CA ILE A 323 -23.82 15.92 11.05
C ILE A 323 -22.36 16.04 11.45
N ASP A 324 -21.49 15.18 10.93
CA ASP A 324 -20.04 15.33 11.13
C ASP A 324 -19.42 16.34 10.14
N PHE A 325 -18.27 16.90 10.52
CA PHE A 325 -17.54 17.89 9.71
C PHE A 325 -17.23 17.37 8.29
N LYS A 326 -16.91 16.09 8.16
CA LYS A 326 -16.59 15.45 6.88
C LYS A 326 -17.79 15.46 5.94
N THR A 327 -18.95 15.07 6.43
CA THR A 327 -20.21 15.08 5.67
C THR A 327 -20.55 16.50 5.22
N TRP A 328 -20.50 17.47 6.13
CA TRP A 328 -20.75 18.87 5.82
C TRP A 328 -19.77 19.42 4.76
N ARG A 329 -18.48 19.18 4.92
CA ARG A 329 -17.46 19.60 3.93
C ARG A 329 -17.69 18.94 2.57
N THR A 330 -18.09 17.68 2.53
CA THR A 330 -18.40 16.97 1.29
C THR A 330 -19.63 17.59 0.60
N GLU A 331 -20.66 17.98 1.34
CA GLU A 331 -21.82 18.68 0.79
C GLU A 331 -21.44 20.02 0.17
N LEU A 332 -20.59 20.81 0.82
CA LEU A 332 -20.06 22.06 0.25
C LEU A 332 -19.33 21.83 -1.08
N ARG A 333 -18.46 20.82 -1.14
CA ARG A 333 -17.74 20.42 -2.35
C ARG A 333 -18.68 19.99 -3.47
N ILE A 334 -19.71 19.20 -3.16
CA ILE A 334 -20.70 18.78 -4.16
C ILE A 334 -21.52 19.97 -4.65
N ASN A 335 -21.91 20.89 -3.78
CA ASN A 335 -22.63 22.10 -4.19
C ASN A 335 -21.77 22.99 -5.10
N GLU A 336 -20.48 23.15 -4.81
CA GLU A 336 -19.56 23.86 -5.70
C GLU A 336 -19.39 23.13 -7.03
N ALA A 337 -19.25 21.80 -7.02
CA ALA A 337 -19.20 21.01 -8.24
C ALA A 337 -20.47 21.15 -9.10
N LYS A 338 -21.65 21.16 -8.49
CA LYS A 338 -22.93 21.40 -9.19
C LYS A 338 -22.92 22.75 -9.92
N ARG A 339 -22.46 23.80 -9.25
CA ARG A 339 -22.33 25.14 -9.83
C ARG A 339 -21.35 25.15 -11.00
N LEU A 340 -20.13 24.61 -10.78
CA LEU A 340 -19.08 24.57 -11.79
C LEU A 340 -19.47 23.74 -13.02
N LEU A 341 -20.22 22.65 -12.86
CA LEU A 341 -20.71 21.82 -13.96
C LEU A 341 -21.64 22.57 -14.91
N LEU A 342 -22.39 23.54 -14.41
CA LEU A 342 -23.30 24.36 -15.21
C LEU A 342 -22.62 25.58 -15.85
N GLU A 343 -21.69 26.19 -15.12
CA GLU A 343 -20.97 27.38 -15.56
C GLU A 343 -19.85 27.08 -16.56
N ASN A 344 -19.14 25.94 -16.38
CA ASN A 344 -17.95 25.60 -17.16
C ASN A 344 -18.18 24.34 -18.00
N LYS A 345 -18.90 24.48 -19.09
CA LYS A 345 -19.24 23.34 -19.99
C LYS A 345 -18.03 22.73 -20.70
N GLU A 346 -16.98 23.52 -20.94
CA GLU A 346 -15.74 23.08 -21.58
C GLU A 346 -14.88 22.18 -20.70
N LEU A 347 -14.97 22.33 -19.37
CA LEU A 347 -14.16 21.54 -18.47
C LEU A 347 -14.69 20.11 -18.34
N SER A 348 -13.78 19.14 -18.31
CA SER A 348 -14.17 17.76 -18.06
C SER A 348 -14.76 17.61 -16.62
N THR A 349 -15.66 16.65 -16.42
CA THR A 349 -16.24 16.38 -15.11
C THR A 349 -15.18 16.04 -14.06
N ASN A 350 -14.04 15.48 -14.50
CA ASN A 350 -12.92 15.13 -13.60
C ASN A 350 -12.22 16.39 -13.09
N VAL A 351 -11.90 17.32 -13.99
CA VAL A 351 -11.28 18.61 -13.63
C VAL A 351 -12.17 19.39 -12.68
N ILE A 352 -13.49 19.37 -12.89
CA ILE A 352 -14.44 20.01 -11.97
C ILE A 352 -14.42 19.34 -10.58
N GLY A 353 -14.32 17.99 -10.53
CA GLY A 353 -14.17 17.29 -9.26
C GLY A 353 -12.92 17.71 -8.48
N GLU A 354 -11.80 17.87 -9.17
CA GLU A 354 -10.53 18.35 -8.60
C GLU A 354 -10.63 19.81 -8.11
N ILE A 355 -11.21 20.70 -8.90
CA ILE A 355 -11.43 22.11 -8.50
C ILE A 355 -12.34 22.19 -7.26
N ALA A 356 -13.37 21.33 -7.20
CA ALA A 356 -14.26 21.25 -6.06
C ALA A 356 -13.62 20.64 -4.80
N GLY A 357 -12.38 20.10 -4.92
CA GLY A 357 -11.60 19.60 -3.79
C GLY A 357 -11.64 18.09 -3.58
N PHE A 358 -11.97 17.31 -4.61
CA PHE A 358 -11.86 15.85 -4.56
C PHE A 358 -10.50 15.37 -5.06
N SER A 359 -9.85 14.50 -4.32
CA SER A 359 -8.53 13.97 -4.64
C SER A 359 -8.55 12.94 -5.77
N ASP A 360 -9.70 12.30 -6.03
CA ASP A 360 -9.84 11.32 -7.09
C ASP A 360 -11.25 11.32 -7.74
N ARG A 361 -11.26 10.92 -9.02
CA ARG A 361 -12.45 10.83 -9.86
C ARG A 361 -13.51 9.88 -9.30
N SER A 362 -13.10 8.73 -8.79
CA SER A 362 -14.02 7.68 -8.35
C SER A 362 -14.76 8.12 -7.10
N ASN A 363 -14.06 8.81 -6.19
CA ASN A 363 -14.65 9.36 -4.99
C ASN A 363 -15.62 10.51 -5.32
N PHE A 364 -15.19 11.45 -6.18
CA PHE A 364 -16.08 12.51 -6.68
C PHE A 364 -17.37 11.94 -7.26
N TYR A 365 -17.25 11.00 -8.22
CA TYR A 365 -18.41 10.40 -8.87
C TYR A 365 -19.36 9.75 -7.87
N ARG A 366 -18.82 8.93 -6.94
CA ARG A 366 -19.61 8.22 -5.94
C ARG A 366 -20.33 9.17 -4.99
N GLN A 367 -19.63 10.21 -4.45
CA GLN A 367 -20.23 11.17 -3.55
C GLN A 367 -21.27 12.03 -4.27
N PHE A 368 -21.01 12.41 -5.51
CA PHE A 368 -21.97 13.16 -6.33
C PHE A 368 -23.24 12.35 -6.57
N VAL A 369 -23.13 11.10 -7.00
CA VAL A 369 -24.32 10.23 -7.20
C VAL A 369 -25.06 9.99 -5.89
N LYS A 370 -24.34 9.80 -4.78
CA LYS A 370 -24.96 9.61 -3.45
C LYS A 370 -25.78 10.80 -2.99
N LEU A 371 -25.28 12.01 -3.19
CA LEU A 371 -25.92 13.24 -2.69
C LEU A 371 -26.90 13.87 -3.68
N VAL A 372 -26.70 13.69 -4.98
CA VAL A 372 -27.50 14.33 -6.04
C VAL A 372 -28.48 13.34 -6.70
N GLY A 373 -28.23 12.04 -6.58
CA GLY A 373 -29.07 11.00 -7.19
C GLY A 373 -28.78 10.70 -8.66
N CYS A 374 -27.88 11.45 -9.30
CA CYS A 374 -27.50 11.26 -10.70
C CYS A 374 -26.00 11.48 -10.93
N SER A 375 -25.49 11.08 -12.11
CA SER A 375 -24.08 11.30 -12.45
C SER A 375 -23.79 12.79 -12.72
N PRO A 376 -22.53 13.25 -12.51
CA PRO A 376 -22.10 14.62 -12.83
C PRO A 376 -22.39 15.01 -14.28
N LYS A 377 -22.20 14.07 -15.22
CA LYS A 377 -22.51 14.28 -16.64
C LYS A 377 -24.02 14.51 -16.84
N LYS A 378 -24.86 13.63 -16.26
CA LYS A 378 -26.31 13.75 -16.36
C LYS A 378 -26.83 15.05 -15.76
N TRP A 379 -26.26 15.48 -14.63
CA TRP A 379 -26.55 16.79 -14.01
C TRP A 379 -26.23 17.95 -14.95
N ARG A 380 -25.06 17.95 -15.61
CA ARG A 380 -24.68 18.96 -16.60
C ARG A 380 -25.65 18.99 -17.78
N ASP A 381 -25.91 17.80 -18.37
CA ASP A 381 -26.73 17.67 -19.58
C ASP A 381 -28.19 18.10 -19.34
N SER A 382 -28.70 17.88 -18.12
CA SER A 382 -30.04 18.32 -17.71
C SER A 382 -30.17 19.81 -17.32
N GLY A 383 -29.05 20.54 -17.33
CA GLY A 383 -29.03 21.94 -16.89
C GLY A 383 -29.38 22.11 -15.39
N GLY A 384 -29.12 21.06 -14.57
CA GLY A 384 -29.40 21.09 -13.13
C GLY A 384 -30.86 20.88 -12.73
N LYS A 385 -31.70 20.40 -13.65
CA LYS A 385 -33.13 20.20 -13.44
C LYS A 385 -33.51 18.74 -13.11
N ILE A 386 -32.76 18.10 -12.20
CA ILE A 386 -33.05 16.73 -11.73
C ILE A 386 -33.37 16.77 -10.25
#